data_647952b3d91b4f331d8940361caa914d
#
_entry.id   647952b3d91b4f331d8940361caa914d
#
_cell.length_a   1.000
_cell.length_b   1.000
_cell.length_c   1.000
_cell.angle_alpha   90.00
_cell.angle_beta   90.00
_cell.angle_gamma   90.00
#
_symmetry.space_group_name_H-M   'P 1'
#
loop_
_entity.id
_entity.type
_entity.pdbx_description
1 polymer ?
#
loop_
_entity_poly.entity_id
_entity_poly.type
_entity_poly.pdbx_seq_one_letter_code
_entity_poly.pdbx_strand_id
1 'polypeptide(L)'
;MFKIPEHIKQYNIEYRSPEWYDFRLGAKLGSSEIGTILGYNDWASPHELFLIKTGLRPQSKKDNYRMARGRDSEDYLSNFWRYWDGSEDTMVKNKSEGKIIRECYAHEGYLINPKFPWLSVEPDRYFYHEDQLCPLEIKTINGFHKKKYESGIPTSYVFQVQSQMMVLDCDYAELLIETDGGEFDVIPMERNDNICAKIEEEGMSFVQRVRLALENIEDEELISNVSDDLLEFDHKVDQDFLKEEYQDKIDETIPSDDHMDTIVEEYSENSNTVSFLRKRNDSIKAEIRHYMKGYSIMECLNHTVKDFKKFVVKEK
;
A
#
# COMPACT_ATOMS: atom_id res chain seq x y z
N MET A 1 -23.55 -19.54 -13.59
CA MET A 1 -23.36 -20.06 -12.22
C MET A 1 -21.92 -19.77 -11.83
N PHE A 2 -21.66 -19.13 -10.69
CA PHE A 2 -20.29 -18.83 -10.24
C PHE A 2 -19.48 -20.11 -10.06
N LYS A 3 -18.30 -20.17 -10.68
CA LYS A 3 -17.41 -21.32 -10.62
C LYS A 3 -15.95 -20.84 -10.75
N ILE A 4 -15.11 -21.21 -9.78
CA ILE A 4 -13.66 -21.04 -9.88
C ILE A 4 -13.12 -22.03 -10.93
N PRO A 5 -12.20 -21.61 -11.84
CA PRO A 5 -11.59 -22.52 -12.81
C PRO A 5 -10.94 -23.74 -12.16
N GLU A 6 -11.12 -24.93 -12.76
CA GLU A 6 -10.71 -26.22 -12.15
C GLU A 6 -9.20 -26.35 -11.87
N HIS A 7 -8.38 -25.63 -12.62
CA HIS A 7 -6.93 -25.63 -12.44
C HIS A 7 -6.47 -24.77 -11.26
N ILE A 8 -7.35 -23.92 -10.70
CA ILE A 8 -7.03 -23.06 -9.57
C ILE A 8 -7.34 -23.79 -8.26
N LYS A 9 -6.36 -23.90 -7.38
CA LYS A 9 -6.52 -24.47 -6.05
C LYS A 9 -7.22 -23.49 -5.13
N GLN A 10 -8.19 -23.98 -4.37
CA GLN A 10 -8.99 -23.22 -3.43
C GLN A 10 -8.65 -23.65 -2.01
N TYR A 11 -8.45 -22.66 -1.13
CA TYR A 11 -8.17 -22.85 0.30
C TYR A 11 -9.22 -22.08 1.09
N ASN A 12 -10.26 -22.78 1.54
CA ASN A 12 -11.33 -22.22 2.36
C ASN A 12 -10.83 -22.04 3.79
N ILE A 13 -10.30 -20.87 4.09
CA ILE A 13 -9.72 -20.52 5.37
C ILE A 13 -10.48 -19.33 5.92
N GLU A 14 -11.04 -19.48 7.12
CA GLU A 14 -11.78 -18.42 7.78
C GLU A 14 -10.85 -17.22 8.10
N TYR A 15 -11.28 -16.05 7.72
CA TYR A 15 -10.53 -14.80 7.95
C TYR A 15 -10.19 -14.63 9.44
N ARG A 16 -8.90 -14.36 9.73
CA ARG A 16 -8.34 -14.21 11.08
C ARG A 16 -8.43 -15.45 11.98
N SER A 17 -8.72 -16.61 11.45
CA SER A 17 -8.49 -17.87 12.19
C SER A 17 -6.98 -18.12 12.39
N PRO A 18 -6.58 -18.99 13.33
CA PRO A 18 -5.18 -19.41 13.44
C PRO A 18 -4.62 -19.91 12.09
N GLU A 19 -5.40 -20.68 11.34
CA GLU A 19 -5.05 -21.20 10.02
C GLU A 19 -4.81 -20.07 9.01
N TRP A 20 -5.54 -18.97 9.12
CA TRP A 20 -5.36 -17.81 8.26
C TRP A 20 -4.01 -17.12 8.50
N TYR A 21 -3.60 -16.98 9.77
CA TYR A 21 -2.28 -16.46 10.11
C TYR A 21 -1.17 -17.40 9.65
N ASP A 22 -1.30 -18.70 9.92
CA ASP A 22 -0.31 -19.71 9.51
C ASP A 22 -0.19 -19.79 7.99
N PHE A 23 -1.30 -19.70 7.25
CA PHE A 23 -1.29 -19.72 5.79
C PHE A 23 -0.51 -18.55 5.18
N ARG A 24 -0.51 -17.40 5.84
CA ARG A 24 0.18 -16.20 5.39
C ARG A 24 1.66 -16.16 5.71
N LEU A 25 2.14 -17.04 6.59
CA LEU A 25 3.57 -17.16 6.91
C LEU A 25 4.32 -17.99 5.87
N GLY A 26 5.65 -17.96 5.97
CA GLY A 26 6.53 -18.74 5.12
C GLY A 26 6.73 -18.17 3.73
N ALA A 27 7.31 -19.00 2.87
CA ALA A 27 7.76 -18.65 1.53
C ALA A 27 6.59 -18.52 0.53
N LYS A 28 5.62 -17.64 0.85
CA LYS A 28 4.44 -17.31 0.03
C LYS A 28 4.09 -15.83 0.17
N LEU A 29 3.48 -15.26 -0.85
CA LEU A 29 2.97 -13.88 -0.88
C LEU A 29 1.47 -13.85 -1.15
N GLY A 30 0.78 -12.91 -0.50
CA GLY A 30 -0.57 -12.51 -0.88
C GLY A 30 -0.52 -11.38 -1.91
N SER A 31 -1.56 -11.24 -2.74
CA SER A 31 -1.63 -10.16 -3.74
C SER A 31 -1.43 -8.75 -3.14
N SER A 32 -1.95 -8.50 -1.94
CA SER A 32 -1.79 -7.23 -1.24
C SER A 32 -0.36 -6.94 -0.76
N GLU A 33 0.51 -7.95 -0.72
CA GLU A 33 1.90 -7.84 -0.27
C GLU A 33 2.85 -7.54 -1.44
N ILE A 34 2.40 -7.67 -2.68
CA ILE A 34 3.22 -7.42 -3.88
C ILE A 34 3.67 -5.96 -3.94
N GLY A 35 2.77 -5.01 -3.65
CA GLY A 35 3.15 -3.59 -3.57
C GLY A 35 4.21 -3.31 -2.49
N THR A 36 4.24 -4.10 -1.41
CA THR A 36 5.26 -3.99 -0.34
C THR A 36 6.63 -4.41 -0.83
N ILE A 37 6.76 -5.60 -1.42
CA ILE A 37 8.08 -6.09 -1.89
C ILE A 37 8.67 -5.27 -3.02
N LEU A 38 7.84 -4.47 -3.69
CA LEU A 38 8.24 -3.56 -4.78
C LEU A 38 8.49 -2.12 -4.29
N GLY A 39 8.45 -1.84 -2.98
CA GLY A 39 8.69 -0.51 -2.40
C GLY A 39 7.57 0.52 -2.65
N TYR A 40 6.35 0.09 -2.96
CA TYR A 40 5.21 0.98 -3.23
C TYR A 40 4.16 1.01 -2.10
N ASN A 41 4.53 0.58 -0.90
CA ASN A 41 3.62 0.57 0.26
C ASN A 41 4.17 1.42 1.40
N ASP A 42 3.60 2.58 1.63
CA ASP A 42 4.01 3.50 2.72
C ASP A 42 3.84 2.91 4.14
N TRP A 43 3.11 1.81 4.30
CA TRP A 43 2.71 1.25 5.60
C TRP A 43 3.41 -0.05 5.99
N ALA A 44 4.19 -0.62 5.09
CA ALA A 44 4.96 -1.82 5.30
C ALA A 44 6.15 -1.84 4.33
N SER A 45 7.33 -2.20 4.84
CA SER A 45 8.55 -2.34 4.05
C SER A 45 8.81 -3.79 3.65
N PRO A 46 9.66 -4.04 2.62
CA PRO A 46 10.13 -5.39 2.30
C PRO A 46 10.80 -6.07 3.50
N HIS A 47 11.60 -5.32 4.26
CA HIS A 47 12.27 -5.80 5.46
C HIS A 47 11.27 -6.26 6.54
N GLU A 48 10.30 -5.40 6.91
CA GLU A 48 9.27 -5.77 7.89
C GLU A 48 8.51 -7.02 7.43
N LEU A 49 8.15 -7.10 6.15
CA LEU A 49 7.44 -8.25 5.61
C LEU A 49 8.30 -9.53 5.70
N PHE A 50 9.59 -9.44 5.42
CA PHE A 50 10.53 -10.56 5.56
C PHE A 50 10.55 -11.09 7.00
N LEU A 51 10.69 -10.21 8.00
CA LEU A 51 10.68 -10.59 9.40
C LEU A 51 9.37 -11.28 9.83
N ILE A 52 8.23 -10.80 9.28
CA ILE A 52 6.93 -11.45 9.52
C ILE A 52 6.88 -12.84 8.86
N LYS A 53 7.27 -12.94 7.59
CA LYS A 53 7.23 -14.21 6.83
C LYS A 53 8.12 -15.30 7.40
N THR A 54 9.24 -14.92 8.00
CA THR A 54 10.16 -15.85 8.68
C THR A 54 9.77 -16.17 10.12
N GLY A 55 8.78 -15.45 10.69
CA GLY A 55 8.37 -15.59 12.08
C GLY A 55 9.28 -14.88 13.08
N LEU A 56 10.29 -14.14 12.61
CA LEU A 56 11.19 -13.34 13.46
C LEU A 56 10.45 -12.12 14.07
N ARG A 57 9.38 -11.68 13.45
CA ARG A 57 8.48 -10.67 13.99
C ARG A 57 7.04 -11.18 13.97
N PRO A 58 6.26 -11.00 15.04
CA PRO A 58 4.87 -11.43 15.04
C PRO A 58 4.04 -10.60 14.06
N GLN A 59 3.12 -11.25 13.36
CA GLN A 59 2.13 -10.58 12.52
C GLN A 59 1.09 -9.87 13.40
N SER A 60 1.36 -8.63 13.80
CA SER A 60 0.55 -7.89 14.78
C SER A 60 0.05 -6.55 14.25
N LYS A 61 -0.63 -6.50 13.11
CA LYS A 61 -1.43 -5.29 12.82
C LYS A 61 -2.69 -5.31 13.67
N LYS A 62 -2.71 -4.48 14.73
CA LYS A 62 -3.96 -4.19 15.43
C LYS A 62 -4.94 -3.60 14.43
N ASP A 63 -6.13 -4.17 14.40
CA ASP A 63 -7.22 -3.63 13.59
C ASP A 63 -7.56 -2.21 14.07
N ASN A 64 -7.85 -1.33 13.14
CA ASN A 64 -8.31 0.01 13.43
C ASN A 64 -9.63 0.29 12.73
N TYR A 65 -10.30 1.37 13.15
CA TYR A 65 -11.61 1.74 12.62
C TYR A 65 -11.64 1.81 11.07
N ARG A 66 -10.57 2.30 10.43
CA ARG A 66 -10.52 2.42 8.97
C ARG A 66 -10.47 1.06 8.29
N MET A 67 -9.68 0.13 8.83
CA MET A 67 -9.60 -1.24 8.32
C MET A 67 -10.94 -1.98 8.50
N ALA A 68 -11.57 -1.85 9.66
CA ALA A 68 -12.89 -2.42 9.92
C ALA A 68 -13.93 -1.82 8.96
N ARG A 69 -14.00 -0.49 8.86
CA ARG A 69 -14.91 0.20 7.94
C ARG A 69 -14.68 -0.24 6.48
N GLY A 70 -13.44 -0.40 6.04
CA GLY A 70 -13.13 -0.87 4.68
C GLY A 70 -13.83 -2.19 4.40
N ARG A 71 -13.61 -3.19 5.24
CA ARG A 71 -14.24 -4.51 5.12
C ARG A 71 -15.76 -4.46 5.19
N ASP A 72 -16.31 -3.73 6.18
CA ASP A 72 -17.77 -3.58 6.33
C ASP A 72 -18.42 -2.88 5.11
N SER A 73 -17.64 -2.08 4.38
CA SER A 73 -18.12 -1.37 3.19
C SER A 73 -18.13 -2.24 1.92
N GLU A 74 -17.42 -3.35 1.87
CA GLU A 74 -17.28 -4.18 0.65
C GLU A 74 -18.62 -4.67 0.13
N ASP A 75 -19.50 -5.19 0.99
CA ASP A 75 -20.83 -5.65 0.61
C ASP A 75 -21.71 -4.50 0.09
N TYR A 76 -21.64 -3.35 0.76
CA TYR A 76 -22.37 -2.15 0.38
C TYR A 76 -21.91 -1.63 -0.98
N LEU A 77 -20.61 -1.47 -1.17
CA LEU A 77 -19.99 -0.94 -2.40
C LEU A 77 -20.19 -1.90 -3.58
N SER A 78 -20.00 -3.21 -3.37
CA SER A 78 -20.22 -4.20 -4.42
C SER A 78 -21.70 -4.27 -4.84
N ASN A 79 -22.65 -4.01 -3.92
CA ASN A 79 -24.06 -3.90 -4.27
C ASN A 79 -24.36 -2.67 -5.15
N PHE A 80 -23.67 -1.53 -4.97
CA PHE A 80 -23.77 -0.39 -5.90
C PHE A 80 -23.13 -0.69 -7.24
N TRP A 81 -21.96 -1.34 -7.27
CA TRP A 81 -21.26 -1.74 -8.47
C TRP A 81 -22.15 -2.57 -9.43
N ARG A 82 -23.07 -3.37 -8.91
CA ARG A 82 -24.02 -4.14 -9.73
C ARG A 82 -24.93 -3.27 -10.62
N TYR A 83 -25.10 -2.00 -10.26
CA TYR A 83 -25.91 -1.02 -11.00
C TYR A 83 -25.08 -0.05 -11.85
N TRP A 84 -23.75 -0.17 -11.78
CA TRP A 84 -22.82 0.72 -12.48
C TRP A 84 -22.92 0.55 -14.00
N ASP A 85 -23.05 1.68 -14.71
CA ASP A 85 -23.15 1.76 -16.18
C ASP A 85 -22.35 2.99 -16.66
N GLY A 86 -21.10 3.12 -16.22
CA GLY A 86 -20.16 4.14 -16.65
C GLY A 86 -20.21 5.47 -15.91
N SER A 87 -21.23 5.75 -15.08
CA SER A 87 -21.28 6.96 -14.24
C SER A 87 -22.12 6.79 -12.97
N GLU A 88 -21.88 7.64 -11.96
CA GLU A 88 -22.68 7.67 -10.73
C GLU A 88 -24.17 7.96 -11.01
N ASP A 89 -24.47 8.91 -11.90
CA ASP A 89 -25.85 9.27 -12.23
C ASP A 89 -26.62 8.08 -12.79
N THR A 90 -26.02 7.31 -13.71
CA THR A 90 -26.65 6.11 -14.28
C THR A 90 -26.75 5.00 -13.24
N MET A 91 -25.77 4.83 -12.39
CA MET A 91 -25.79 3.86 -11.28
C MET A 91 -26.96 4.14 -10.32
N VAL A 92 -27.10 5.39 -9.85
CA VAL A 92 -28.16 5.78 -8.94
C VAL A 92 -29.54 5.58 -9.59
N LYS A 93 -29.68 5.94 -10.87
CA LYS A 93 -30.90 5.70 -11.65
C LYS A 93 -31.21 4.22 -11.76
N ASN A 94 -30.27 3.40 -12.22
CA ASN A 94 -30.44 1.96 -12.37
C ASN A 94 -30.85 1.31 -11.04
N LYS A 95 -30.20 1.73 -9.94
CA LYS A 95 -30.52 1.24 -8.59
C LYS A 95 -31.94 1.60 -8.17
N SER A 96 -32.39 2.82 -8.42
CA SER A 96 -33.75 3.27 -8.11
C SER A 96 -34.83 2.52 -8.92
N GLU A 97 -34.51 2.12 -10.13
CA GLU A 97 -35.37 1.34 -11.04
C GLU A 97 -35.26 -0.18 -10.78
N GLY A 98 -34.35 -0.65 -9.90
CA GLY A 98 -34.07 -2.05 -9.67
C GLY A 98 -33.42 -2.77 -10.87
N LYS A 99 -32.81 -2.00 -11.79
CA LYS A 99 -32.19 -2.51 -13.02
C LYS A 99 -30.75 -2.93 -12.77
N ILE A 100 -30.54 -4.19 -12.41
CA ILE A 100 -29.19 -4.76 -12.28
C ILE A 100 -28.55 -4.84 -13.66
N ILE A 101 -27.32 -4.31 -13.78
CA ILE A 101 -26.53 -4.30 -15.03
C ILE A 101 -25.64 -5.54 -15.10
N ARG A 102 -25.05 -5.94 -13.98
CA ARG A 102 -24.08 -7.03 -13.90
C ARG A 102 -24.07 -7.67 -12.50
N GLU A 103 -23.56 -8.89 -12.42
CA GLU A 103 -23.50 -9.63 -11.15
C GLU A 103 -22.07 -9.78 -10.68
N CYS A 104 -21.87 -9.71 -9.36
CA CYS A 104 -20.63 -10.09 -8.71
C CYS A 104 -20.86 -11.16 -7.65
N TYR A 105 -19.80 -11.87 -7.30
CA TYR A 105 -19.83 -13.03 -6.42
C TYR A 105 -18.77 -12.90 -5.35
N ALA A 106 -19.12 -13.26 -4.12
CA ALA A 106 -18.15 -13.42 -3.04
C ALA A 106 -17.59 -14.85 -3.06
N HIS A 107 -16.36 -15.00 -2.64
CA HIS A 107 -15.73 -16.27 -2.33
C HIS A 107 -14.82 -16.06 -1.12
N GLU A 108 -14.95 -16.91 -0.13
CA GLU A 108 -14.09 -16.86 1.06
C GLU A 108 -12.86 -17.75 0.87
N GLY A 109 -11.70 -17.22 1.24
CA GLY A 109 -10.43 -17.94 1.22
C GLY A 109 -9.55 -17.65 0.01
N TYR A 110 -8.41 -18.31 -0.01
CA TYR A 110 -7.33 -18.05 -0.96
C TYR A 110 -7.40 -18.90 -2.20
N LEU A 111 -7.04 -18.29 -3.32
CA LEU A 111 -6.86 -18.95 -4.61
C LEU A 111 -5.37 -18.97 -4.97
N ILE A 112 -4.89 -20.11 -5.45
CA ILE A 112 -3.52 -20.29 -5.94
C ILE A 112 -3.55 -20.95 -7.31
N ASN A 113 -2.93 -20.32 -8.31
CA ASN A 113 -2.68 -20.98 -9.58
C ASN A 113 -1.40 -21.84 -9.46
N PRO A 114 -1.44 -23.12 -9.85
CA PRO A 114 -0.24 -23.98 -9.84
C PRO A 114 0.94 -23.45 -10.66
N LYS A 115 0.72 -22.54 -11.62
CA LYS A 115 1.79 -21.83 -12.33
C LYS A 115 2.58 -20.89 -11.39
N PHE A 116 1.91 -20.34 -10.35
CA PHE A 116 2.47 -19.40 -9.39
C PHE A 116 2.24 -19.91 -7.95
N PRO A 117 2.86 -21.03 -7.53
CA PRO A 117 2.54 -21.68 -6.26
C PRO A 117 2.95 -20.85 -5.02
N TRP A 118 3.73 -19.81 -5.24
CA TRP A 118 4.19 -18.85 -4.22
C TRP A 118 3.24 -17.64 -4.05
N LEU A 119 2.26 -17.48 -4.95
CA LEU A 119 1.34 -16.34 -4.96
C LEU A 119 -0.09 -16.79 -4.66
N SER A 120 -0.68 -16.23 -3.62
CA SER A 120 -2.08 -16.43 -3.25
C SER A 120 -2.87 -15.14 -3.43
N VAL A 121 -4.12 -15.25 -3.86
CA VAL A 121 -5.02 -14.11 -4.02
C VAL A 121 -6.36 -14.34 -3.35
N GLU A 122 -6.96 -13.27 -2.88
CA GLU A 122 -8.29 -13.23 -2.28
C GLU A 122 -8.93 -11.89 -2.69
N PRO A 123 -9.45 -11.77 -3.93
CA PRO A 123 -10.19 -10.59 -4.38
C PRO A 123 -11.46 -10.36 -3.55
N ASP A 124 -11.83 -9.11 -3.34
CA ASP A 124 -13.03 -8.76 -2.56
C ASP A 124 -14.30 -9.32 -3.20
N ARG A 125 -14.38 -9.29 -4.54
CA ARG A 125 -15.46 -9.91 -5.34
C ARG A 125 -14.93 -10.43 -6.66
N TYR A 126 -15.78 -11.23 -7.32
CA TYR A 126 -15.55 -11.80 -8.64
C TYR A 126 -16.70 -11.45 -9.56
N PHE A 127 -16.43 -11.31 -10.84
CA PHE A 127 -17.45 -11.12 -11.87
C PHE A 127 -17.02 -11.80 -13.18
N TYR A 128 -17.94 -11.93 -14.12
CA TYR A 128 -17.61 -12.44 -15.44
C TYR A 128 -17.50 -11.29 -16.45
N HIS A 129 -16.40 -11.26 -17.19
CA HIS A 129 -16.16 -10.42 -18.34
C HIS A 129 -15.70 -11.30 -19.52
N GLU A 130 -16.42 -11.26 -20.65
CA GLU A 130 -16.12 -12.09 -21.83
C GLU A 130 -15.87 -13.58 -21.50
N ASP A 131 -16.72 -14.16 -20.66
CA ASP A 131 -16.64 -15.54 -20.17
C ASP A 131 -15.43 -15.86 -19.25
N GLN A 132 -14.56 -14.89 -18.97
CA GLN A 132 -13.49 -15.02 -17.98
C GLN A 132 -13.97 -14.63 -16.58
N LEU A 133 -13.48 -15.34 -15.57
CA LEU A 133 -13.69 -14.97 -14.17
C LEU A 133 -12.66 -13.91 -13.78
N CYS A 134 -13.12 -12.70 -13.51
CA CYS A 134 -12.31 -11.52 -13.27
C CYS A 134 -12.42 -11.03 -11.81
N PRO A 135 -11.36 -10.43 -11.24
CA PRO A 135 -11.39 -9.85 -9.91
C PRO A 135 -12.00 -8.46 -9.92
N LEU A 136 -12.78 -8.16 -8.89
CA LEU A 136 -13.19 -6.82 -8.49
C LEU A 136 -12.54 -6.53 -7.13
N GLU A 137 -11.60 -5.62 -7.11
CA GLU A 137 -10.96 -5.12 -5.90
C GLU A 137 -11.64 -3.85 -5.44
N ILE A 138 -11.89 -3.70 -4.13
CA ILE A 138 -12.64 -2.58 -3.54
C ILE A 138 -11.74 -1.82 -2.57
N LYS A 139 -11.63 -0.52 -2.75
CA LYS A 139 -10.81 0.34 -1.88
C LYS A 139 -11.60 1.54 -1.37
N THR A 140 -11.53 1.78 -0.07
CA THR A 140 -11.99 3.03 0.55
C THR A 140 -10.79 3.93 0.83
N ILE A 141 -10.80 5.15 0.29
CA ILE A 141 -9.69 6.11 0.41
C ILE A 141 -10.14 7.32 1.22
N ASN A 142 -9.30 7.78 2.14
CA ASN A 142 -9.52 9.03 2.85
C ASN A 142 -9.34 10.22 1.88
N GLY A 143 -10.26 11.19 1.89
CA GLY A 143 -10.20 12.37 1.03
C GLY A 143 -8.92 13.22 1.15
N PHE A 144 -8.19 13.16 2.29
CA PHE A 144 -6.85 13.76 2.40
C PHE A 144 -5.80 13.02 1.56
N HIS A 145 -5.95 11.73 1.34
CA HIS A 145 -5.08 10.95 0.48
C HIS A 145 -5.43 11.09 -1.00
N LYS A 146 -6.65 11.51 -1.33
CA LYS A 146 -7.04 11.77 -2.73
C LYS A 146 -6.04 12.68 -3.42
N LYS A 147 -5.57 13.75 -2.76
CA LYS A 147 -4.56 14.66 -3.32
C LYS A 147 -3.21 14.00 -3.63
N LYS A 148 -2.86 12.92 -2.92
CA LYS A 148 -1.67 12.12 -3.21
C LYS A 148 -1.84 11.31 -4.50
N TYR A 149 -3.08 11.05 -4.88
CA TYR A 149 -3.46 10.21 -6.02
C TYR A 149 -4.09 10.99 -7.19
N GLU A 150 -4.10 12.32 -7.14
CA GLU A 150 -4.57 13.17 -8.24
C GLU A 150 -3.84 12.89 -9.57
N SER A 151 -2.66 12.25 -9.51
CA SER A 151 -1.88 11.81 -10.66
C SER A 151 -2.18 10.37 -11.12
N GLY A 152 -3.08 9.64 -10.46
CA GLY A 152 -3.44 8.27 -10.84
C GLY A 152 -3.78 7.35 -9.66
N ILE A 153 -3.96 6.07 -9.96
CA ILE A 153 -4.20 4.99 -9.01
C ILE A 153 -2.90 4.70 -8.25
N PRO A 154 -2.94 4.44 -6.92
CA PRO A 154 -1.76 3.99 -6.19
C PRO A 154 -1.13 2.77 -6.87
N THR A 155 0.17 2.84 -7.12
CA THR A 155 0.90 1.78 -7.81
C THR A 155 0.78 0.43 -7.10
N SER A 156 0.70 0.43 -5.76
CA SER A 156 0.47 -0.79 -4.96
C SER A 156 -0.85 -1.48 -5.30
N TYR A 157 -1.92 -0.73 -5.62
CA TYR A 157 -3.20 -1.30 -6.03
C TYR A 157 -3.12 -1.89 -7.45
N VAL A 158 -2.37 -1.24 -8.34
CA VAL A 158 -2.11 -1.80 -9.68
C VAL A 158 -1.44 -3.16 -9.57
N PHE A 159 -0.38 -3.27 -8.77
CA PHE A 159 0.31 -4.55 -8.55
C PHE A 159 -0.59 -5.61 -7.89
N GLN A 160 -1.43 -5.22 -6.94
CA GLN A 160 -2.38 -6.12 -6.31
C GLN A 160 -3.35 -6.71 -7.35
N VAL A 161 -3.98 -5.88 -8.17
CA VAL A 161 -4.96 -6.30 -9.17
C VAL A 161 -4.30 -7.10 -10.29
N GLN A 162 -3.10 -6.70 -10.75
CA GLN A 162 -2.35 -7.45 -11.77
C GLN A 162 -1.98 -8.86 -11.27
N SER A 163 -1.58 -9.00 -10.01
CA SER A 163 -1.29 -10.30 -9.41
C SER A 163 -2.54 -11.18 -9.25
N GLN A 164 -3.70 -10.59 -9.01
CA GLN A 164 -4.98 -11.29 -9.01
C GLN A 164 -5.32 -11.82 -10.41
N MET A 165 -5.12 -11.00 -11.45
CA MET A 165 -5.31 -11.45 -12.84
C MET A 165 -4.33 -12.56 -13.23
N MET A 166 -3.08 -12.55 -12.78
CA MET A 166 -2.13 -13.64 -12.99
C MET A 166 -2.65 -14.96 -12.43
N VAL A 167 -3.17 -14.96 -11.21
CA VAL A 167 -3.65 -16.19 -10.56
C VAL A 167 -4.96 -16.66 -11.18
N LEU A 168 -5.87 -15.75 -11.52
CA LEU A 168 -7.15 -16.08 -12.14
C LEU A 168 -7.03 -16.44 -13.63
N ASP A 169 -5.88 -16.16 -14.24
CA ASP A 169 -5.61 -16.37 -15.68
C ASP A 169 -6.62 -15.62 -16.55
N CYS A 170 -6.86 -14.35 -16.22
CA CYS A 170 -7.79 -13.46 -16.93
C CYS A 170 -7.09 -12.19 -17.42
N ASP A 171 -7.71 -11.52 -18.40
CA ASP A 171 -7.14 -10.35 -19.08
C ASP A 171 -7.72 -9.02 -18.61
N TYR A 172 -8.75 -9.08 -17.77
CA TYR A 172 -9.49 -7.91 -17.32
C TYR A 172 -9.78 -7.95 -15.81
N ALA A 173 -9.84 -6.79 -15.20
CA ALA A 173 -10.20 -6.60 -13.81
C ALA A 173 -10.85 -5.23 -13.61
N GLU A 174 -11.49 -5.02 -12.48
CA GLU A 174 -11.96 -3.70 -12.07
C GLU A 174 -11.49 -3.36 -10.66
N LEU A 175 -11.08 -2.11 -10.48
CA LEU A 175 -10.79 -1.51 -9.19
C LEU A 175 -11.89 -0.49 -8.88
N LEU A 176 -12.66 -0.77 -7.83
CA LEU A 176 -13.66 0.15 -7.30
C LEU A 176 -13.03 0.98 -6.20
N ILE A 177 -13.12 2.30 -6.31
CA ILE A 177 -12.61 3.25 -5.30
C ILE A 177 -13.76 4.11 -4.79
N GLU A 178 -13.96 4.11 -3.47
CA GLU A 178 -14.84 5.07 -2.79
C GLU A 178 -13.99 6.00 -1.94
N THR A 179 -14.19 7.31 -2.09
CA THR A 179 -13.54 8.31 -1.24
C THR A 179 -14.46 8.74 -0.09
N ASP A 180 -13.89 9.20 1.02
CA ASP A 180 -14.64 9.74 2.17
C ASP A 180 -15.60 10.91 1.81
N GLY A 181 -15.46 11.49 0.62
CA GLY A 181 -16.36 12.50 0.07
C GLY A 181 -17.58 11.92 -0.64
N GLY A 182 -17.70 10.60 -0.70
CA GLY A 182 -18.80 9.90 -1.38
C GLY A 182 -18.61 9.79 -2.89
N GLU A 183 -17.42 10.03 -3.43
CA GLU A 183 -17.13 9.77 -4.85
C GLU A 183 -16.93 8.26 -5.06
N PHE A 184 -17.53 7.74 -6.10
CA PHE A 184 -17.54 6.33 -6.45
C PHE A 184 -17.01 6.16 -7.88
N ASP A 185 -15.82 5.59 -8.00
CA ASP A 185 -15.16 5.36 -9.28
C ASP A 185 -14.93 3.88 -9.52
N VAL A 186 -15.22 3.41 -10.74
CA VAL A 186 -14.89 2.06 -11.21
C VAL A 186 -13.87 2.17 -12.33
N ILE A 187 -12.69 1.67 -12.07
CA ILE A 187 -11.53 1.80 -12.96
C ILE A 187 -11.26 0.46 -13.61
N PRO A 188 -11.49 0.35 -14.93
CA PRO A 188 -11.14 -0.87 -15.67
C PRO A 188 -9.62 -1.01 -15.78
N MET A 189 -9.14 -2.24 -15.67
CA MET A 189 -7.73 -2.57 -15.76
C MET A 189 -7.54 -3.76 -16.70
N GLU A 190 -6.71 -3.58 -17.71
CA GLU A 190 -6.26 -4.66 -18.57
C GLU A 190 -4.98 -5.29 -18.00
N ARG A 191 -4.79 -6.58 -18.25
CA ARG A 191 -3.58 -7.28 -17.87
C ARG A 191 -2.38 -6.72 -18.63
N ASN A 192 -1.30 -6.46 -17.89
CA ASN A 192 -0.05 -5.97 -18.45
C ASN A 192 1.07 -6.99 -18.20
N ASP A 193 1.49 -7.66 -19.26
CA ASP A 193 2.50 -8.73 -19.17
C ASP A 193 3.85 -8.25 -18.65
N ASN A 194 4.24 -6.98 -18.87
CA ASN A 194 5.47 -6.43 -18.30
C ASN A 194 5.36 -6.26 -16.77
N ILE A 195 4.20 -5.82 -16.30
CA ILE A 195 3.94 -5.74 -14.86
C ILE A 195 3.90 -7.14 -14.26
N CYS A 196 3.23 -8.10 -14.91
CA CYS A 196 3.17 -9.49 -14.47
C CYS A 196 4.57 -10.12 -14.39
N ALA A 197 5.42 -9.90 -15.40
CA ALA A 197 6.80 -10.39 -15.39
C ALA A 197 7.62 -9.80 -14.23
N LYS A 198 7.46 -8.50 -13.94
CA LYS A 198 8.10 -7.87 -12.78
C LYS A 198 7.60 -8.45 -11.45
N ILE A 199 6.30 -8.67 -11.31
CA ILE A 199 5.72 -9.32 -10.13
C ILE A 199 6.32 -10.72 -9.94
N GLU A 200 6.46 -11.49 -11.01
CA GLU A 200 7.02 -12.84 -10.97
C GLU A 200 8.50 -12.81 -10.56
N GLU A 201 9.31 -11.98 -11.18
CA GLU A 201 10.74 -11.84 -10.89
C GLU A 201 10.98 -11.46 -9.42
N GLU A 202 10.41 -10.35 -8.97
CA GLU A 202 10.61 -9.82 -7.62
C GLU A 202 9.94 -10.70 -6.56
N GLY A 203 8.75 -11.21 -6.87
CA GLY A 203 8.03 -12.13 -5.99
C GLY A 203 8.80 -13.42 -5.75
N MET A 204 9.35 -14.03 -6.79
CA MET A 204 10.20 -15.23 -6.67
C MET A 204 11.49 -14.93 -5.92
N SER A 205 12.14 -13.80 -6.20
CA SER A 205 13.35 -13.36 -5.49
C SER A 205 13.09 -13.24 -3.99
N PHE A 206 12.04 -12.52 -3.60
CA PHE A 206 11.66 -12.35 -2.19
C PHE A 206 11.34 -13.70 -1.52
N VAL A 207 10.55 -14.53 -2.16
CA VAL A 207 10.16 -15.87 -1.65
C VAL A 207 11.38 -16.78 -1.48
N GLN A 208 12.37 -16.69 -2.37
CA GLN A 208 13.64 -17.44 -2.23
C GLN A 208 14.43 -16.97 -1.02
N ARG A 209 14.51 -15.66 -0.73
CA ARG A 209 15.13 -15.11 0.48
C ARG A 209 14.46 -15.63 1.75
N VAL A 210 13.12 -15.62 1.80
CA VAL A 210 12.35 -16.17 2.92
C VAL A 210 12.63 -17.66 3.09
N ARG A 211 12.66 -18.43 2.00
CA ARG A 211 12.98 -19.87 2.05
C ARG A 211 14.38 -20.13 2.58
N LEU A 212 15.37 -19.40 2.08
CA LEU A 212 16.76 -19.50 2.52
C LEU A 212 16.87 -19.27 4.03
N ALA A 213 16.21 -18.23 4.55
CA ALA A 213 16.20 -17.94 5.98
C ALA A 213 15.50 -19.03 6.80
N LEU A 214 14.38 -19.57 6.33
CA LEU A 214 13.65 -20.64 7.03
C LEU A 214 14.42 -21.96 7.05
N GLU A 215 15.18 -22.27 5.99
CA GLU A 215 16.04 -23.47 5.92
C GLU A 215 17.29 -23.35 6.80
N ASN A 216 17.67 -22.13 7.19
CA ASN A 216 18.86 -21.83 7.99
C ASN A 216 18.52 -20.97 9.21
N ILE A 217 17.40 -21.23 9.86
CA ILE A 217 16.85 -20.35 10.92
C ILE A 217 17.77 -20.24 12.15
N GLU A 218 18.73 -21.15 12.33
CA GLU A 218 19.72 -21.13 13.42
C GLU A 218 21.00 -20.33 13.05
N ASP A 219 21.15 -19.91 11.80
CA ASP A 219 22.28 -19.10 11.32
C ASP A 219 21.94 -17.62 11.38
N GLU A 220 22.15 -17.00 12.54
CA GLU A 220 21.84 -15.59 12.81
C GLU A 220 22.58 -14.64 11.86
N GLU A 221 23.84 -14.94 11.48
CA GLU A 221 24.62 -14.09 10.58
C GLU A 221 24.04 -14.09 9.16
N LEU A 222 23.68 -15.26 8.64
CA LEU A 222 23.03 -15.39 7.35
C LEU A 222 21.68 -14.67 7.34
N ILE A 223 20.87 -14.83 8.37
CA ILE A 223 19.56 -14.19 8.50
C ILE A 223 19.71 -12.67 8.55
N SER A 224 20.64 -12.16 9.37
CA SER A 224 20.93 -10.72 9.43
C SER A 224 21.31 -10.17 8.06
N ASN A 225 22.25 -10.79 7.37
CA ASN A 225 22.69 -10.35 6.05
C ASN A 225 21.54 -10.32 5.02
N VAL A 226 20.71 -11.38 4.99
CA VAL A 226 19.55 -11.45 4.06
C VAL A 226 18.48 -10.44 4.43
N SER A 227 18.29 -10.15 5.71
CA SER A 227 17.35 -9.16 6.24
C SER A 227 17.81 -7.74 5.94
N ASP A 228 19.08 -7.44 6.21
CA ASP A 228 19.66 -6.11 6.04
C ASP A 228 19.68 -5.65 4.58
N ASP A 229 19.84 -6.58 3.64
CA ASP A 229 19.69 -6.34 2.20
C ASP A 229 18.30 -5.81 1.79
N LEU A 230 17.29 -5.95 2.65
CA LEU A 230 15.92 -5.51 2.42
C LEU A 230 15.58 -4.19 3.14
N LEU A 231 16.51 -3.63 3.93
CA LEU A 231 16.30 -2.37 4.62
C LEU A 231 16.25 -1.18 3.64
N GLU A 232 15.21 -0.39 3.77
CA GLU A 232 15.03 0.86 3.00
C GLU A 232 15.16 2.04 3.99
N PHE A 233 16.34 2.68 4.04
CA PHE A 233 16.64 3.74 5.02
C PHE A 233 15.80 5.00 4.87
N ASP A 234 15.17 5.22 3.72
CA ASP A 234 14.20 6.28 3.47
C ASP A 234 12.75 5.86 3.79
N HIS A 235 12.50 4.56 4.02
CA HIS A 235 11.19 4.06 4.38
C HIS A 235 10.91 4.26 5.88
N LYS A 236 9.76 4.86 6.20
CA LYS A 236 9.41 5.23 7.59
C LYS A 236 9.34 4.01 8.53
N VAL A 237 8.85 2.88 8.04
CA VAL A 237 8.72 1.64 8.83
C VAL A 237 10.09 1.13 9.27
N ASP A 238 11.08 1.14 8.37
CA ASP A 238 12.43 0.68 8.67
C ASP A 238 13.19 1.67 9.55
N GLN A 239 12.98 2.98 9.36
CA GLN A 239 13.50 3.98 10.28
C GLN A 239 12.97 3.81 11.71
N ASP A 240 11.70 3.47 11.87
CA ASP A 240 11.10 3.25 13.19
C ASP A 240 11.56 1.91 13.78
N PHE A 241 11.70 0.85 12.96
CA PHE A 241 12.30 -0.41 13.36
C PHE A 241 13.73 -0.22 13.91
N LEU A 242 14.61 0.47 13.17
CA LEU A 242 15.99 0.72 13.60
C LEU A 242 16.08 1.54 14.90
N LYS A 243 15.13 2.45 15.15
CA LYS A 243 15.07 3.18 16.41
C LYS A 243 14.66 2.30 17.58
N GLU A 244 13.73 1.38 17.38
CA GLU A 244 13.30 0.41 18.39
C GLU A 244 14.40 -0.60 18.68
N GLU A 245 15.01 -1.16 17.62
CA GLU A 245 16.06 -2.17 17.74
C GLU A 245 17.31 -1.65 18.47
N TYR A 246 17.71 -0.42 18.17
CA TYR A 246 18.90 0.20 18.77
C TYR A 246 18.56 1.28 19.82
N GLN A 247 17.46 1.11 20.56
CA GLN A 247 17.07 2.05 21.62
C GLN A 247 18.03 2.02 22.81
N ASP A 248 18.53 0.83 23.18
CA ASP A 248 19.49 0.65 24.26
C ASP A 248 20.90 0.97 23.76
N LYS A 249 21.48 2.04 24.29
CA LYS A 249 22.79 2.52 23.85
C LYS A 249 23.90 1.86 24.64
N ILE A 250 24.93 1.40 23.94
CA ILE A 250 26.18 0.93 24.50
C ILE A 250 27.10 2.13 24.63
N ASP A 251 27.62 2.41 25.83
CA ASP A 251 28.53 3.55 26.10
C ASP A 251 29.97 3.18 25.70
N GLU A 252 30.14 2.82 24.43
CA GLU A 252 31.43 2.50 23.83
C GLU A 252 31.58 3.23 22.52
N THR A 253 32.83 3.53 22.14
CA THR A 253 33.15 4.18 20.88
C THR A 253 33.56 3.16 19.82
N ILE A 254 32.89 3.15 18.70
CA ILE A 254 33.30 2.36 17.52
C ILE A 254 33.98 3.26 16.48
N PRO A 255 34.98 2.77 15.75
CA PRO A 255 35.56 3.51 14.61
C PRO A 255 34.54 3.56 13.46
N SER A 256 34.53 4.67 12.75
CA SER A 256 33.85 4.77 11.44
C SER A 256 34.77 4.27 10.32
N ASP A 257 34.19 4.03 9.17
CA ASP A 257 34.89 3.83 7.91
C ASP A 257 34.70 5.04 6.97
N ASP A 258 35.40 5.05 5.84
CA ASP A 258 35.35 6.14 4.86
C ASP A 258 33.93 6.40 4.34
N HIS A 259 33.10 5.36 4.26
CA HIS A 259 31.70 5.47 3.80
C HIS A 259 30.85 6.18 4.85
N MET A 260 30.94 5.77 6.12
CA MET A 260 30.21 6.40 7.21
C MET A 260 30.67 7.83 7.46
N ASP A 261 31.98 8.13 7.31
CA ASP A 261 32.48 9.49 7.38
C ASP A 261 31.82 10.38 6.33
N THR A 262 31.68 9.91 5.10
CA THR A 262 30.99 10.63 4.01
C THR A 262 29.52 10.88 4.33
N ILE A 263 28.79 9.88 4.84
CA ILE A 263 27.38 10.02 5.24
C ILE A 263 27.22 11.03 6.38
N VAL A 264 28.11 11.01 7.37
CA VAL A 264 28.06 11.95 8.52
C VAL A 264 28.36 13.38 8.05
N GLU A 265 29.28 13.58 7.11
CA GLU A 265 29.55 14.90 6.51
C GLU A 265 28.31 15.40 5.76
N GLU A 266 27.70 14.59 4.91
CA GLU A 266 26.45 14.93 4.20
C GLU A 266 25.33 15.29 5.17
N TYR A 267 25.12 14.50 6.22
CA TYR A 267 24.14 14.80 7.25
C TYR A 267 24.40 16.16 7.92
N SER A 268 25.65 16.46 8.22
CA SER A 268 26.06 17.72 8.85
C SER A 268 25.77 18.92 7.94
N GLU A 269 26.11 18.84 6.66
CA GLU A 269 25.81 19.88 5.66
C GLU A 269 24.32 20.10 5.48
N ASN A 270 23.55 19.02 5.34
CA ASN A 270 22.09 19.06 5.24
C ASN A 270 21.46 19.69 6.48
N SER A 271 21.93 19.33 7.68
CA SER A 271 21.46 19.89 8.96
C SER A 271 21.72 21.40 9.05
N ASN A 272 22.89 21.85 8.63
CA ASN A 272 23.27 23.27 8.58
C ASN A 272 22.38 24.03 7.58
N THR A 273 22.15 23.47 6.41
CA THR A 273 21.27 24.02 5.37
C THR A 273 19.83 24.17 5.88
N VAL A 274 19.29 23.14 6.50
CA VAL A 274 17.95 23.18 7.08
C VAL A 274 17.85 24.26 8.17
N SER A 275 18.87 24.37 9.02
CA SER A 275 18.92 25.40 10.08
C SER A 275 18.95 26.81 9.49
N PHE A 276 19.76 27.03 8.45
CA PHE A 276 19.83 28.31 7.73
C PHE A 276 18.47 28.65 7.08
N LEU A 277 17.85 27.71 6.36
CA LEU A 277 16.56 27.92 5.70
C LEU A 277 15.44 28.21 6.73
N ARG A 278 15.44 27.54 7.87
CA ARG A 278 14.48 27.84 8.96
C ARG A 278 14.61 29.27 9.45
N LYS A 279 15.83 29.72 9.76
CA LYS A 279 16.09 31.10 10.20
C LYS A 279 15.67 32.12 9.11
N ARG A 280 15.97 31.82 7.84
CA ARG A 280 15.56 32.68 6.71
C ARG A 280 14.03 32.75 6.59
N ASN A 281 13.33 31.64 6.70
CA ASN A 281 11.87 31.60 6.67
C ASN A 281 11.25 32.38 7.84
N ASP A 282 11.83 32.34 9.02
CA ASP A 282 11.36 33.12 10.17
C ASP A 282 11.56 34.62 9.96
N SER A 283 12.66 35.01 9.36
CA SER A 283 12.88 36.40 8.91
C SER A 283 11.86 36.85 7.89
N ILE A 284 11.60 36.05 6.86
CA ILE A 284 10.58 36.31 5.83
C ILE A 284 9.19 36.46 6.46
N LYS A 285 8.81 35.57 7.38
CA LYS A 285 7.52 35.69 8.10
C LYS A 285 7.43 37.01 8.87
N ALA A 286 8.52 37.44 9.50
CA ALA A 286 8.53 38.73 10.21
C ALA A 286 8.35 39.91 9.25
N GLU A 287 9.00 39.89 8.10
CA GLU A 287 8.84 40.92 7.07
C GLU A 287 7.39 40.97 6.56
N ILE A 288 6.77 39.82 6.29
CA ILE A 288 5.37 39.73 5.86
C ILE A 288 4.44 40.29 6.94
N ARG A 289 4.62 39.90 8.20
CA ARG A 289 3.83 40.43 9.33
C ARG A 289 3.97 41.96 9.48
N HIS A 290 5.18 42.44 9.32
CA HIS A 290 5.42 43.89 9.32
C HIS A 290 4.66 44.62 8.20
N TYR A 291 4.67 44.06 7.00
CA TYR A 291 3.91 44.57 5.86
C TYR A 291 2.38 44.52 6.08
N MET A 292 1.89 43.41 6.65
CA MET A 292 0.46 43.21 6.95
C MET A 292 -0.07 44.16 8.04
N LYS A 293 0.76 44.78 8.86
CA LYS A 293 0.38 45.77 9.89
C LYS A 293 -0.85 45.37 10.73
N GLY A 294 -0.94 44.07 11.09
CA GLY A 294 -2.04 43.57 11.92
C GLY A 294 -3.24 43.06 11.14
N TYR A 295 -3.28 43.15 9.81
CA TYR A 295 -4.28 42.46 9.02
C TYR A 295 -4.10 40.95 9.05
N SER A 296 -5.19 40.20 9.16
CA SER A 296 -5.13 38.75 9.30
C SER A 296 -5.00 38.00 7.96
N ILE A 297 -5.33 38.65 6.85
CA ILE A 297 -5.27 38.06 5.51
C ILE A 297 -4.65 39.06 4.55
N MET A 298 -3.77 38.56 3.68
CA MET A 298 -3.19 39.31 2.58
C MET A 298 -3.30 38.48 1.30
N GLU A 299 -3.83 39.09 0.26
CA GLU A 299 -3.92 38.51 -1.09
C GLU A 299 -2.73 38.98 -1.92
N CYS A 300 -1.96 38.00 -2.43
CA CYS A 300 -0.90 38.23 -3.40
C CYS A 300 -1.30 37.72 -4.79
N LEU A 301 -0.47 37.93 -5.79
CA LEU A 301 -0.76 37.52 -7.16
C LEU A 301 -1.06 36.00 -7.25
N ASN A 302 -0.20 35.17 -6.66
CA ASN A 302 -0.32 33.70 -6.72
C ASN A 302 -0.54 33.05 -5.35
N HIS A 303 -0.64 33.82 -4.29
CA HIS A 303 -0.70 33.28 -2.92
C HIS A 303 -1.68 34.05 -2.05
N THR A 304 -2.24 33.37 -1.06
CA THR A 304 -2.97 33.98 0.05
C THR A 304 -2.20 33.74 1.35
N VAL A 305 -1.89 34.79 2.10
CA VAL A 305 -1.26 34.71 3.42
C VAL A 305 -2.32 34.89 4.49
N LYS A 306 -2.34 34.00 5.47
CA LYS A 306 -3.20 34.05 6.66
C LYS A 306 -2.36 34.01 7.93
N ASP A 307 -2.51 35.00 8.79
CA ASP A 307 -1.80 35.09 10.08
C ASP A 307 -2.80 35.24 11.23
N PHE A 308 -3.43 34.13 11.62
CA PHE A 308 -4.31 34.03 12.78
C PHE A 308 -3.58 33.34 13.94
N LYS A 309 -4.06 32.11 14.30
CA LYS A 309 -3.39 31.24 15.31
C LYS A 309 -2.16 30.55 14.74
N LYS A 310 -2.10 30.37 13.39
CA LYS A 310 -1.00 29.76 12.68
C LYS A 310 -0.73 30.52 11.39
N PHE A 311 0.52 30.90 11.16
CA PHE A 311 0.95 31.56 9.93
C PHE A 311 0.90 30.53 8.77
N VAL A 312 0.18 30.86 7.73
CA VAL A 312 0.01 29.98 6.57
C VAL A 312 0.12 30.80 5.29
N VAL A 313 0.89 30.32 4.34
CA VAL A 313 0.93 30.79 2.96
C VAL A 313 0.33 29.68 2.10
N LYS A 314 -0.66 30.01 1.28
CA LYS A 314 -1.29 29.08 0.34
C LYS A 314 -1.15 29.60 -1.07
N GLU A 315 -0.84 28.73 -1.99
CA GLU A 315 -0.94 28.96 -3.41
C GLU A 315 -2.41 29.04 -3.82
N LYS A 316 -2.72 29.90 -4.82
CA LYS A 316 -4.08 30.10 -5.34
C LYS A 316 -4.45 29.01 -6.33
#